data_4a17315ce6dd28533693459df5ec7960
#
_entry.id   4a17315ce6dd28533693459df5ec7960
#
_cell.length_a   1.000
_cell.length_b   1.000
_cell.length_c   1.000
_cell.angle_alpha   90.00
_cell.angle_beta   90.00
_cell.angle_gamma   90.00
#
_symmetry.space_group_name_H-M   'P 1'
#
loop_
_entity.id
_entity.type
_entity.pdbx_description
1 polymer ?
#
loop_
_entity_poly.entity_id
_entity_poly.type
_entity_poly.pdbx_seq_one_letter_code
_entity_poly.pdbx_strand_id
1 'polypeptide(L)'
;MTTVLDASALLAWLQGEPDSERVDEALHHGATIHTVNWAEVLTKLASRGAVPADVTRQLTERGILGQLLNVDAGQPGDAEAVADLYAPTRSAGLSLGDRYCLALGQRLAATVLTTDRAWSSVSLSVTVELLR
;
A
#
# COMPACT_ATOMS: atom_id res chain seq x y z
N MET A 1 -11.50 -9.06 7.92
CA MET A 1 -11.03 -8.84 6.56
C MET A 1 -10.06 -7.65 6.52
N THR A 2 -8.90 -7.81 5.97
CA THR A 2 -7.90 -6.73 5.90
C THR A 2 -8.16 -5.79 4.72
N THR A 3 -7.65 -4.57 4.82
CA THR A 3 -7.58 -3.61 3.72
C THR A 3 -6.12 -3.44 3.32
N VAL A 4 -5.83 -3.40 2.04
CA VAL A 4 -4.46 -3.23 1.53
C VAL A 4 -4.21 -1.75 1.28
N LEU A 5 -3.05 -1.25 1.75
CA LEU A 5 -2.62 0.13 1.52
C LEU A 5 -1.50 0.14 0.47
N ASP A 6 -1.57 1.08 -0.48
CA ASP A 6 -0.40 1.40 -1.27
C ASP A 6 0.49 2.40 -0.52
N ALA A 7 1.65 2.72 -1.07
CA ALA A 7 2.57 3.66 -0.43
C ALA A 7 1.94 5.04 -0.25
N SER A 8 1.17 5.51 -1.23
CA SER A 8 0.56 6.84 -1.18
C SER A 8 -0.47 6.96 -0.06
N ALA A 9 -1.26 5.90 0.16
CA ALA A 9 -2.26 5.88 1.22
C ALA A 9 -1.61 5.95 2.61
N LEU A 10 -0.59 5.13 2.84
CA LEU A 10 0.11 5.15 4.13
C LEU A 10 0.83 6.48 4.36
N LEU A 11 1.48 7.02 3.32
CA LEU A 11 2.14 8.34 3.42
C LEU A 11 1.14 9.44 3.75
N ALA A 12 -0.04 9.44 3.14
CA ALA A 12 -1.09 10.41 3.45
C ALA A 12 -1.44 10.38 4.94
N TRP A 13 -1.58 9.19 5.51
CA TRP A 13 -1.89 9.05 6.93
C TRP A 13 -0.72 9.49 7.82
N LEU A 14 0.51 9.10 7.49
CA LEU A 14 1.69 9.48 8.26
C LEU A 14 1.92 11.00 8.26
N GLN A 15 1.53 11.68 7.16
CA GLN A 15 1.70 13.12 6.99
C GLN A 15 0.51 13.92 7.49
N GLY A 16 -0.53 13.26 8.00
CA GLY A 16 -1.72 13.92 8.52
C GLY A 16 -2.54 14.65 7.45
N GLU A 17 -2.55 14.15 6.22
CA GLU A 17 -3.32 14.76 5.14
C GLU A 17 -4.84 14.63 5.38
N PRO A 18 -5.66 15.58 4.85
CA PRO A 18 -7.09 15.60 5.14
C PRO A 18 -7.85 14.32 4.74
N ASP A 19 -7.40 13.62 3.71
CA ASP A 19 -8.07 12.43 3.18
C ASP A 19 -7.66 11.14 3.90
N SER A 20 -6.91 11.24 4.99
CA SER A 20 -6.36 10.08 5.69
C SER A 20 -7.33 9.38 6.65
N GLU A 21 -8.54 9.91 6.84
CA GLU A 21 -9.52 9.32 7.75
C GLU A 21 -9.89 7.88 7.36
N ARG A 22 -9.99 7.61 6.08
CA ARG A 22 -10.30 6.27 5.60
C ARG A 22 -9.16 5.29 5.91
N VAL A 23 -7.91 5.77 5.85
CA VAL A 23 -6.74 4.96 6.22
C VAL A 23 -6.75 4.69 7.73
N ASP A 24 -7.07 5.69 8.52
CA ASP A 24 -7.19 5.54 9.98
C ASP A 24 -8.20 4.45 10.33
N GLU A 25 -9.38 4.50 9.70
CA GLU A 25 -10.40 3.46 9.86
C GLU A 25 -9.88 2.09 9.46
N ALA A 26 -9.19 1.98 8.31
CA ALA A 26 -8.62 0.73 7.84
C ALA A 26 -7.61 0.16 8.84
N LEU A 27 -6.76 0.99 9.40
CA LEU A 27 -5.78 0.58 10.41
C LEU A 27 -6.47 0.02 11.65
N HIS A 28 -7.54 0.66 12.11
CA HIS A 28 -8.28 0.19 13.28
C HIS A 28 -8.95 -1.18 13.06
N HIS A 29 -9.27 -1.53 11.82
CA HIS A 29 -9.83 -2.83 11.46
C HIS A 29 -8.78 -3.84 11.01
N GLY A 30 -7.53 -3.43 10.94
CA GLY A 30 -6.42 -4.23 10.44
C GLY A 30 -6.14 -3.97 8.97
N ALA A 31 -4.95 -3.44 8.69
CA ALA A 31 -4.50 -3.16 7.33
C ALA A 31 -3.22 -3.93 7.01
N THR A 32 -2.97 -4.13 5.73
CA THR A 32 -1.77 -4.83 5.24
C THR A 32 -1.11 -4.01 4.15
N ILE A 33 0.20 -3.96 4.16
CA ILE A 33 1.00 -3.35 3.11
C ILE A 33 2.05 -4.36 2.62
N HIS A 34 2.24 -4.45 1.31
CA HIS A 34 3.30 -5.30 0.76
C HIS A 34 4.66 -4.71 1.12
N THR A 35 5.66 -5.56 1.39
CA THR A 35 7.00 -5.09 1.74
C THR A 35 7.61 -4.17 0.67
N VAL A 36 7.29 -4.38 -0.61
CA VAL A 36 7.72 -3.49 -1.70
C VAL A 36 7.17 -2.07 -1.50
N ASN A 37 5.89 -1.96 -1.15
CA ASN A 37 5.25 -0.67 -0.92
C ASN A 37 5.69 -0.05 0.41
N TRP A 38 5.96 -0.87 1.41
CA TRP A 38 6.58 -0.42 2.65
C TRP A 38 7.96 0.18 2.38
N ALA A 39 8.76 -0.47 1.51
CA ALA A 39 10.05 0.07 1.09
C ALA A 39 9.91 1.42 0.38
N GLU A 40 8.87 1.61 -0.44
CA GLU A 40 8.59 2.90 -1.07
C GLU A 40 8.31 3.98 -0.02
N VAL A 41 7.51 3.67 1.01
CA VAL A 41 7.23 4.60 2.11
C VAL A 41 8.52 4.99 2.82
N LEU A 42 9.33 4.01 3.21
CA LEU A 42 10.59 4.27 3.90
C LEU A 42 11.56 5.06 3.05
N THR A 43 11.61 4.78 1.74
CA THR A 43 12.47 5.51 0.80
C THR A 43 12.06 6.98 0.71
N LYS A 44 10.76 7.24 0.63
CA LYS A 44 10.23 8.61 0.58
C LYS A 44 10.59 9.38 1.84
N LEU A 45 10.41 8.76 3.01
CA LEU A 45 10.74 9.39 4.28
C LEU A 45 12.26 9.60 4.40
N ALA A 46 13.07 8.63 3.95
CA ALA A 46 14.52 8.76 3.93
C ALA A 46 14.98 9.93 3.05
N SER A 47 14.31 10.14 1.91
CA SER A 47 14.62 11.28 1.02
C SER A 47 14.37 12.63 1.70
N ARG A 48 13.63 12.64 2.79
CA ARG A 48 13.33 13.83 3.59
C ARG A 48 14.09 13.87 4.91
N GLY A 49 15.11 13.03 5.06
CA GLY A 49 16.00 13.01 6.21
C GLY A 49 15.69 12.01 7.30
N ALA A 50 14.63 11.22 7.16
CA ALA A 50 14.32 10.19 8.16
C ALA A 50 15.29 9.01 8.05
N VAL A 51 15.53 8.34 9.18
CA VAL A 51 16.31 7.10 9.24
C VAL A 51 15.32 5.93 9.20
N PRO A 52 15.35 5.05 8.18
CA PRO A 52 14.36 3.98 8.04
C PRO A 52 14.20 3.10 9.27
N ALA A 53 15.29 2.68 9.91
CA ALA A 53 15.22 1.86 11.11
C ALA A 53 14.51 2.57 12.27
N ASP A 54 14.67 3.90 12.38
CA ASP A 54 13.99 4.69 13.40
C ASP A 54 12.50 4.78 13.14
N VAL A 55 12.10 4.94 11.87
CA VAL A 55 10.68 4.94 11.50
C VAL A 55 10.03 3.62 11.88
N THR A 56 10.64 2.51 11.50
CA THR A 56 10.14 1.18 11.83
C THR A 56 10.02 0.99 13.34
N ARG A 57 11.04 1.36 14.10
CA ARG A 57 11.04 1.24 15.56
C ARG A 57 9.91 2.07 16.19
N GLN A 58 9.77 3.34 15.77
CA GLN A 58 8.76 4.23 16.34
C GLN A 58 7.34 3.71 16.08
N LEU A 59 7.07 3.25 14.88
CA LEU A 59 5.74 2.73 14.54
C LEU A 59 5.45 1.42 15.28
N THR A 60 6.47 0.58 15.50
CA THR A 60 6.33 -0.64 16.29
C THR A 60 6.05 -0.31 17.75
N GLU A 61 6.81 0.62 18.34
CA GLU A 61 6.62 1.03 19.73
C GLU A 61 5.25 1.67 19.98
N ARG A 62 4.69 2.35 18.98
CA ARG A 62 3.35 2.95 19.07
C ARG A 62 2.22 1.96 18.85
N GLY A 63 2.53 0.68 18.62
CA GLY A 63 1.53 -0.35 18.40
C GLY A 63 0.90 -0.31 17.00
N ILE A 64 1.53 0.33 16.04
CA ILE A 64 1.03 0.40 14.67
C ILE A 64 1.54 -0.78 13.86
N LEU A 65 2.86 -0.90 13.68
CA LEU A 65 3.45 -2.05 13.01
C LEU A 65 3.31 -3.31 13.86
N GLY A 66 2.81 -4.36 13.26
CA GLY A 66 2.61 -5.65 13.92
C GLY A 66 1.25 -5.81 14.58
N GLN A 67 0.54 -4.72 14.84
CA GLN A 67 -0.79 -4.75 15.45
C GLN A 67 -1.87 -4.23 14.51
N LEU A 68 -1.76 -2.97 14.07
CA LEU A 68 -2.75 -2.36 13.18
C LEU A 68 -2.36 -2.53 11.71
N LEU A 69 -1.08 -2.50 11.41
CA LEU A 69 -0.53 -2.63 10.07
C LEU A 69 0.42 -3.82 10.03
N ASN A 70 0.09 -4.78 9.17
CA ASN A 70 0.94 -5.93 8.91
C ASN A 70 1.72 -5.70 7.61
N VAL A 71 3.03 -5.94 7.63
CA VAL A 71 3.86 -5.92 6.43
C VAL A 71 3.92 -7.33 5.85
N ASP A 72 3.36 -7.50 4.65
CA ASP A 72 3.39 -8.78 3.95
C ASP A 72 4.74 -8.95 3.26
N ALA A 73 5.45 -10.02 3.59
CA ALA A 73 6.79 -10.27 3.08
C ALA A 73 6.83 -10.69 1.60
N GLY A 74 5.66 -10.92 1.00
CA GLY A 74 5.56 -11.41 -0.36
C GLY A 74 5.60 -12.93 -0.44
N GLN A 75 5.28 -13.44 -1.61
CA GLN A 75 5.29 -14.86 -1.94
C GLN A 75 5.91 -15.06 -3.31
N PRO A 76 6.47 -16.25 -3.62
CA PRO A 76 7.06 -16.49 -4.94
C PRO A 76 6.10 -16.23 -6.11
N GLY A 77 4.82 -16.54 -5.95
CA GLY A 77 3.79 -16.29 -6.96
C GLY A 77 3.50 -14.82 -7.24
N ASP A 78 3.93 -13.91 -6.38
CA ASP A 78 3.72 -12.48 -6.59
C ASP A 78 4.42 -12.00 -7.88
N ALA A 79 5.57 -12.56 -8.21
CA ALA A 79 6.30 -12.15 -9.42
C ALA A 79 5.46 -12.38 -10.68
N GLU A 80 4.83 -13.55 -10.81
CA GLU A 80 3.97 -13.84 -11.95
C GLU A 80 2.72 -12.98 -11.96
N ALA A 81 2.07 -12.83 -10.80
CA ALA A 81 0.88 -12.00 -10.66
C ALA A 81 1.16 -10.54 -11.05
N VAL A 82 2.29 -10.00 -10.63
CA VAL A 82 2.74 -8.65 -10.97
C VAL A 82 3.00 -8.51 -12.47
N ALA A 83 3.62 -9.51 -13.08
CA ALA A 83 3.87 -9.51 -14.52
C ALA A 83 2.56 -9.58 -15.32
N ASP A 84 1.60 -10.38 -14.87
CA ASP A 84 0.29 -10.51 -15.51
C ASP A 84 -0.50 -9.17 -15.44
N LEU A 85 -0.27 -8.37 -14.43
CA LEU A 85 -0.91 -7.06 -14.30
C LEU A 85 -0.32 -5.99 -15.23
N TYR A 86 0.79 -6.26 -15.90
CA TYR A 86 1.44 -5.27 -16.77
C TYR A 86 0.52 -4.81 -17.90
N ALA A 87 -0.03 -5.75 -18.66
CA ALA A 87 -0.85 -5.41 -19.83
C ALA A 87 -2.10 -4.59 -19.47
N PRO A 88 -2.91 -4.97 -18.47
CA PRO A 88 -4.11 -4.20 -18.13
C PRO A 88 -3.82 -2.86 -17.46
N THR A 89 -2.61 -2.61 -16.96
CA THR A 89 -2.30 -1.38 -16.20
C THR A 89 -1.35 -0.42 -16.93
N ARG A 90 -0.73 -0.85 -18.04
CA ARG A 90 0.32 -0.04 -18.66
C ARG A 90 -0.19 1.29 -19.24
N SER A 91 -1.42 1.33 -19.77
CA SER A 91 -1.98 2.55 -20.33
C SER A 91 -2.23 3.62 -19.25
N ALA A 92 -2.48 3.20 -18.02
CA ALA A 92 -2.65 4.09 -16.88
C ALA A 92 -1.30 4.46 -16.24
N GLY A 93 -0.20 3.90 -16.71
CA GLY A 93 1.13 4.21 -16.22
C GLY A 93 1.46 3.68 -14.83
N LEU A 94 0.82 2.60 -14.41
CA LEU A 94 1.09 2.02 -13.10
C LEU A 94 2.52 1.43 -13.04
N SER A 95 3.20 1.72 -11.93
CA SER A 95 4.57 1.27 -11.70
C SER A 95 4.63 -0.20 -11.27
N LEU A 96 5.85 -0.72 -11.20
CA LEU A 96 6.08 -2.05 -10.64
C LEU A 96 5.55 -2.15 -9.21
N GLY A 97 5.82 -1.13 -8.36
CA GLY A 97 5.33 -1.11 -6.99
C GLY A 97 3.81 -1.10 -6.92
N ASP A 98 3.15 -0.33 -7.79
CA ASP A 98 1.68 -0.31 -7.87
C ASP A 98 1.13 -1.70 -8.14
N ARG A 99 1.77 -2.42 -9.05
CA ARG A 99 1.34 -3.78 -9.40
C ARG A 99 1.57 -4.79 -8.27
N TYR A 100 2.62 -4.61 -7.46
CA TYR A 100 2.79 -5.41 -6.24
C TYR A 100 1.63 -5.18 -5.27
N CYS A 101 1.21 -3.94 -5.11
CA CYS A 101 0.06 -3.61 -4.25
C CYS A 101 -1.22 -4.28 -4.75
N LEU A 102 -1.50 -4.17 -6.05
CA LEU A 102 -2.67 -4.79 -6.66
C LEU A 102 -2.63 -6.31 -6.56
N ALA A 103 -1.47 -6.93 -6.78
CA ALA A 103 -1.30 -8.37 -6.63
C ALA A 103 -1.59 -8.84 -5.21
N LEU A 104 -1.17 -8.06 -4.20
CA LEU A 104 -1.51 -8.36 -2.81
C LEU A 104 -3.02 -8.28 -2.58
N GLY A 105 -3.66 -7.24 -3.11
CA GLY A 105 -5.11 -7.11 -3.03
C GLY A 105 -5.84 -8.29 -3.64
N GLN A 106 -5.38 -8.78 -4.78
CA GLN A 106 -5.92 -9.98 -5.41
C GLN A 106 -5.73 -11.22 -4.54
N ARG A 107 -4.52 -11.42 -4.03
CA ARG A 107 -4.19 -12.59 -3.22
C ARG A 107 -5.01 -12.65 -1.93
N LEU A 108 -5.25 -11.50 -1.31
CA LEU A 108 -6.02 -11.42 -0.06
C LEU A 108 -7.52 -11.21 -0.28
N ALA A 109 -7.96 -11.06 -1.52
CA ALA A 109 -9.33 -10.69 -1.87
C ALA A 109 -9.78 -9.45 -1.08
N ALA A 110 -8.92 -8.45 -1.02
CA ALA A 110 -9.10 -7.25 -0.19
C ALA A 110 -9.23 -5.99 -1.03
N THR A 111 -9.93 -5.00 -0.48
CA THR A 111 -9.97 -3.65 -1.05
C THR A 111 -8.60 -3.00 -0.92
N VAL A 112 -8.16 -2.30 -1.96
CA VAL A 112 -6.90 -1.56 -1.99
C VAL A 112 -7.19 -0.07 -1.92
N LEU A 113 -6.52 0.64 -1.02
CA LEU A 113 -6.63 2.10 -0.88
C LEU A 113 -5.43 2.78 -1.55
N THR A 114 -5.71 3.80 -2.34
CA THR A 114 -4.69 4.62 -3.01
C THR A 114 -5.14 6.07 -3.11
N THR A 115 -4.18 6.99 -3.24
CA THR A 115 -4.47 8.39 -3.60
C THR A 115 -4.33 8.64 -5.10
N ASP A 116 -3.88 7.66 -5.87
CA ASP A 116 -3.58 7.82 -7.29
C ASP A 116 -4.81 7.60 -8.16
N ARG A 117 -5.32 8.68 -8.75
CA ARG A 117 -6.51 8.64 -9.60
C ARG A 117 -6.34 7.82 -10.87
N ALA A 118 -5.10 7.59 -11.31
CA ALA A 118 -4.85 6.79 -12.50
C ALA A 118 -5.37 5.35 -12.35
N TRP A 119 -5.45 4.84 -11.12
CA TRP A 119 -5.94 3.48 -10.87
C TRP A 119 -7.43 3.34 -11.14
N SER A 120 -8.20 4.42 -11.16
CA SER A 120 -9.65 4.36 -11.46
C SER A 120 -9.95 4.07 -12.92
N SER A 121 -8.99 4.30 -13.82
CA SER A 121 -9.16 4.05 -15.25
C SER A 121 -8.90 2.60 -15.66
N VAL A 122 -8.52 1.74 -14.71
CA VAL A 122 -8.14 0.35 -14.97
C VAL A 122 -9.26 -0.59 -14.54
N SER A 123 -9.62 -1.54 -15.42
CA SER A 123 -10.59 -2.58 -15.09
C SER A 123 -9.85 -3.78 -14.51
N LEU A 124 -10.04 -4.03 -13.21
CA LEU A 124 -9.35 -5.07 -12.48
C LEU A 124 -10.34 -5.91 -11.67
N SER A 125 -9.92 -7.14 -11.32
CA SER A 125 -10.69 -8.02 -10.45
C SER A 125 -10.65 -7.61 -8.99
N VAL A 126 -9.70 -6.74 -8.62
CA VAL A 126 -9.55 -6.23 -7.25
C VAL A 126 -10.31 -4.90 -7.12
N THR A 127 -10.93 -4.69 -5.96
CA THR A 127 -11.60 -3.43 -5.66
C THR A 127 -10.58 -2.38 -5.25
N VAL A 128 -10.58 -1.25 -5.95
CA VAL A 128 -9.71 -0.11 -5.64
C VAL A 128 -10.60 1.04 -5.13
N GLU A 129 -10.21 1.60 -3.99
CA GLU A 129 -10.89 2.76 -3.43
C GLU A 129 -9.92 3.94 -3.42
N LEU A 130 -10.35 5.06 -4.03
CA LEU A 130 -9.57 6.29 -4.05
C LEU A 130 -9.84 7.09 -2.79
N LEU A 131 -8.79 7.67 -2.21
CA LEU A 131 -8.90 8.53 -1.03
C LEU A 131 -9.29 9.97 -1.37
N ARG A 132 -9.06 10.37 -2.63
CA ARG A 132 -9.31 11.75 -3.03
C ARG A 132 -9.66 11.89 -4.52
#